data_6a33d085a4795a2f62743d9d1b366517
#
_entry.id   6a33d085a4795a2f62743d9d1b366517
#
_cell.length_a   1.000
_cell.length_b   1.000
_cell.length_c   1.000
_cell.angle_alpha   90.00
_cell.angle_beta   90.00
_cell.angle_gamma   90.00
#
_symmetry.space_group_name_H-M   'P 1'
#
loop_
_entity.id
_entity.type
_entity.pdbx_description
1 polymer ?
#
loop_
_entity_poly.entity_id
_entity_poly.type
_entity_poly.pdbx_seq_one_letter_code
_entity_poly.pdbx_strand_id
1 'polypeptide(L)'
;MCYALFMEKTAKIKSTLFQHRSDAMYENTHPQRSSLVKITFCGGTGSVTGANFLLEVDGKKILIDCGLTQGIKLADDINWDPFLYDSRGIDILFVTHAHVDHLGRVPKLIYEGFHGKIYSTEPTRTLALPMLEDAAGILSKNVELHLDKIYTPENIKLALSLWQGFKYHDTIKITPNLEVSFLDAGHILGSAMIRFVYNSKVILFTGDLGNSPSPLLLDTEKVADVDYLIMESVYGDRNHESRDDRRKFLEETIEDNYKRKGTLIIPTFSLERSQELLFELNALVENNRIPVMPIFLDSPLAIRLTEVFKQFKNYFNETAQKAMSHDKYLFDFPGLHSTLKSEESRMIGNVSNPKIVIAGSGMSTGGRVVHHERHYLPDPNNTLLLTGYQSVGTPGRLIQEGVKTV
;
A
#
# COMPACT_ATOMS: atom_id res chain seq x y z
N MET A 1 -5.73 -4.46 7.82
CA MET A 1 -5.81 -5.81 7.23
C MET A 1 -5.87 -6.87 8.29
N CYS A 2 -6.72 -7.86 8.13
CA CYS A 2 -6.80 -8.98 9.04
C CYS A 2 -6.34 -10.22 8.27
N TYR A 3 -5.22 -10.82 8.64
CA TYR A 3 -4.72 -12.03 7.99
C TYR A 3 -5.26 -13.27 8.67
N ALA A 4 -5.69 -14.25 7.90
CA ALA A 4 -6.13 -15.56 8.37
C ALA A 4 -5.24 -16.66 7.78
N LEU A 5 -4.99 -17.70 8.54
CA LEU A 5 -4.29 -18.91 8.11
C LEU A 5 -5.32 -19.98 7.74
N PHE A 6 -5.32 -20.44 6.49
CA PHE A 6 -6.13 -21.56 6.02
C PHE A 6 -5.26 -22.78 5.74
N MET A 7 -5.69 -23.92 6.28
CA MET A 7 -5.01 -25.21 6.11
C MET A 7 -5.98 -26.23 5.51
N GLU A 8 -5.59 -26.86 4.41
CA GLU A 8 -6.28 -28.06 3.92
C GLU A 8 -5.86 -29.28 4.74
N LYS A 9 -6.85 -29.83 5.48
CA LYS A 9 -6.83 -31.01 6.38
C LYS A 9 -6.19 -30.84 7.76
N THR A 10 -7.10 -30.73 8.71
CA THR A 10 -7.03 -31.13 10.14
C THR A 10 -5.64 -31.39 10.75
N ALA A 11 -5.01 -30.34 11.23
CA ALA A 11 -4.11 -30.41 12.36
C ALA A 11 -4.69 -29.55 13.49
N LYS A 12 -4.84 -30.14 14.68
CA LYS A 12 -5.37 -29.45 15.86
C LYS A 12 -4.43 -28.30 16.23
N ILE A 13 -4.85 -27.06 16.01
CA ILE A 13 -4.15 -25.88 16.51
C ILE A 13 -4.49 -25.76 18.01
N LYS A 14 -3.51 -25.97 18.87
CA LYS A 14 -3.59 -25.51 20.25
C LYS A 14 -3.29 -24.02 20.27
N SER A 15 -4.29 -23.22 20.55
CA SER A 15 -4.11 -21.81 20.90
C SER A 15 -3.36 -21.74 22.24
N THR A 16 -2.13 -21.26 22.21
CA THR A 16 -1.40 -20.94 23.46
C THR A 16 -1.46 -19.43 23.64
N LEU A 17 -2.46 -19.00 24.38
CA LEU A 17 -2.48 -17.72 25.06
C LEU A 17 -1.44 -17.74 26.19
N PHE A 18 -0.66 -16.70 26.30
CA PHE A 18 0.21 -16.29 27.39
C PHE A 18 0.31 -17.23 28.58
N GLN A 19 1.49 -17.83 28.79
CA GLN A 19 1.96 -18.23 30.10
C GLN A 19 3.46 -17.98 30.29
N HIS A 20 3.76 -17.44 31.48
CA HIS A 20 5.07 -17.06 31.97
C HIS A 20 6.09 -18.21 31.99
N ARG A 21 7.37 -17.83 31.92
CA ARG A 21 8.57 -18.65 32.07
C ARG A 21 8.52 -19.61 33.25
N SER A 22 9.02 -20.81 33.02
CA SER A 22 9.88 -21.52 33.97
C SER A 22 10.80 -22.47 33.18
N ASP A 23 12.07 -22.40 33.51
CA ASP A 23 13.16 -23.16 32.94
C ASP A 23 13.04 -24.64 33.28
N ALA A 24 13.23 -25.50 32.28
CA ALA A 24 13.72 -26.86 32.51
C ALA A 24 14.54 -27.29 31.29
N MET A 25 15.84 -27.45 31.51
CA MET A 25 16.76 -28.12 30.60
C MET A 25 16.31 -29.56 30.37
N TYR A 26 16.21 -29.92 29.10
CA TYR A 26 16.37 -31.31 28.64
C TYR A 26 17.20 -31.28 27.36
N GLU A 27 18.47 -31.62 27.48
CA GLU A 27 19.28 -32.06 26.34
C GLU A 27 18.67 -33.33 25.78
N ASN A 28 18.25 -33.30 24.52
CA ASN A 28 18.07 -34.48 23.71
C ASN A 28 18.71 -34.26 22.35
N THR A 29 19.85 -34.89 22.17
CA THR A 29 20.60 -35.07 20.92
C THR A 29 19.78 -35.87 19.92
N HIS A 30 19.19 -35.23 18.93
CA HIS A 30 18.73 -35.86 17.70
C HIS A 30 19.05 -34.96 16.48
N PRO A 31 19.74 -35.50 15.46
CA PRO A 31 20.12 -34.75 14.26
C PRO A 31 18.99 -34.72 13.23
N GLN A 32 17.79 -34.16 13.56
CA GLN A 32 16.68 -33.95 12.63
C GLN A 32 15.90 -32.65 12.93
N ARG A 33 16.62 -31.56 13.23
CA ARG A 33 15.96 -30.24 13.42
C ARG A 33 15.75 -29.42 12.14
N SER A 34 16.06 -29.93 10.94
CA SER A 34 16.06 -29.15 9.69
C SER A 34 14.75 -29.16 8.88
N SER A 35 13.71 -29.85 9.33
CA SER A 35 12.47 -30.01 8.56
C SER A 35 11.26 -29.20 9.11
N LEU A 36 11.40 -28.49 10.22
CA LEU A 36 10.30 -27.73 10.81
C LEU A 36 10.20 -26.35 10.16
N VAL A 37 9.05 -26.06 9.56
CA VAL A 37 8.67 -24.73 9.13
C VAL A 37 7.89 -24.04 10.24
N LYS A 38 8.30 -22.83 10.64
CA LYS A 38 7.61 -22.05 11.66
C LYS A 38 7.26 -20.68 11.10
N ILE A 39 6.00 -20.27 11.29
CA ILE A 39 5.52 -18.92 10.97
C ILE A 39 5.15 -18.23 12.29
N THR A 40 5.72 -17.04 12.49
CA THR A 40 5.40 -16.16 13.62
C THR A 40 4.75 -14.90 13.08
N PHE A 41 3.55 -14.60 13.54
CA PHE A 41 2.81 -13.38 13.21
C PHE A 41 3.31 -12.25 14.12
N CYS A 42 4.10 -11.33 13.57
CA CYS A 42 4.70 -10.22 14.31
C CYS A 42 3.92 -8.91 14.15
N GLY A 43 2.89 -8.92 13.30
CA GLY A 43 1.98 -7.81 13.03
C GLY A 43 0.96 -8.17 11.96
N GLY A 44 -0.01 -7.30 11.69
CA GLY A 44 -1.06 -7.50 10.68
C GLY A 44 -2.17 -8.50 11.05
N THR A 45 -2.11 -9.13 12.24
CA THR A 45 -3.12 -10.09 12.69
C THR A 45 -4.08 -9.42 13.65
N GLY A 46 -5.39 -9.48 13.35
CA GLY A 46 -6.40 -8.75 14.12
C GLY A 46 -6.34 -7.22 13.94
N SER A 47 -5.55 -6.75 12.98
CA SER A 47 -5.35 -5.34 12.63
C SER A 47 -5.36 -5.18 11.11
N VAL A 48 -5.85 -4.03 10.64
CA VAL A 48 -5.90 -3.72 9.20
C VAL A 48 -4.53 -3.33 8.65
N THR A 49 -3.57 -2.93 9.50
CA THR A 49 -2.26 -2.40 9.09
C THR A 49 -1.13 -3.02 9.89
N GLY A 50 0.11 -2.81 9.48
CA GLY A 50 1.29 -3.26 10.20
C GLY A 50 1.73 -4.69 9.87
N ALA A 51 1.57 -5.12 8.62
CA ALA A 51 1.95 -6.45 8.16
C ALA A 51 3.41 -6.76 8.46
N ASN A 52 3.66 -7.88 9.19
CA ASN A 52 5.00 -8.33 9.52
C ASN A 52 4.98 -9.80 9.96
N PHE A 53 5.57 -10.68 9.19
CA PHE A 53 5.58 -12.12 9.44
C PHE A 53 7.01 -12.65 9.40
N LEU A 54 7.36 -13.53 10.34
CA LEU A 54 8.64 -14.22 10.36
C LEU A 54 8.42 -15.69 9.97
N LEU A 55 9.02 -16.10 8.86
CA LEU A 55 9.10 -17.47 8.40
C LEU A 55 10.49 -18.04 8.70
N GLU A 56 10.55 -19.08 9.53
CA GLU A 56 11.76 -19.85 9.82
C GLU A 56 11.68 -21.17 9.05
N VAL A 57 12.53 -21.35 8.06
CA VAL A 57 12.52 -22.51 7.15
C VAL A 57 13.91 -22.81 6.63
N ASP A 58 14.30 -24.07 6.60
CA ASP A 58 15.60 -24.55 6.07
C ASP A 58 16.82 -23.79 6.61
N GLY A 59 16.78 -23.46 7.92
CA GLY A 59 17.83 -22.70 8.60
C GLY A 59 17.87 -21.21 8.28
N LYS A 60 16.91 -20.71 7.50
CA LYS A 60 16.75 -19.29 7.16
C LYS A 60 15.68 -18.61 7.99
N LYS A 61 15.91 -17.34 8.33
CA LYS A 61 14.96 -16.43 8.95
C LYS A 61 14.55 -15.38 7.91
N ILE A 62 13.31 -15.49 7.45
CA ILE A 62 12.78 -14.69 6.36
C ILE A 62 11.64 -13.84 6.89
N LEU A 63 11.71 -12.52 6.70
CA LEU A 63 10.58 -11.64 6.95
C LEU A 63 9.74 -11.49 5.69
N ILE A 64 8.43 -11.44 5.88
CA ILE A 64 7.46 -11.01 4.89
C ILE A 64 6.82 -9.74 5.42
N ASP A 65 7.05 -8.65 4.72
CA ASP A 65 6.71 -7.28 5.06
C ASP A 65 7.32 -6.77 6.39
N CYS A 66 7.38 -5.45 6.51
CA CYS A 66 7.85 -4.74 7.69
C CYS A 66 7.09 -3.39 7.78
N GLY A 67 5.80 -3.49 8.06
CA GLY A 67 4.84 -2.42 7.90
C GLY A 67 4.61 -1.58 9.14
N LEU A 68 4.17 -0.32 8.94
CA LEU A 68 3.68 0.57 10.00
C LEU A 68 2.23 0.21 10.36
N THR A 69 1.95 0.12 11.65
CA THR A 69 0.58 0.10 12.17
C THR A 69 0.01 1.52 12.13
N GLN A 70 -1.22 1.68 11.63
CA GLN A 70 -1.88 2.97 11.48
C GLN A 70 -3.30 2.93 12.04
N GLY A 71 -3.84 4.09 12.42
CA GLY A 71 -5.27 4.25 12.72
C GLY A 71 -5.74 3.79 14.09
N ILE A 72 -4.85 3.37 14.99
CA ILE A 72 -5.18 3.01 16.38
C ILE A 72 -4.38 3.86 17.37
N LYS A 73 -4.93 4.09 18.59
CA LYS A 73 -4.27 4.91 19.62
C LYS A 73 -2.93 4.36 20.09
N LEU A 74 -2.73 3.03 20.02
CA LEU A 74 -1.49 2.33 20.40
C LEU A 74 -0.51 2.16 19.23
N ALA A 75 -0.76 2.80 18.08
CA ALA A 75 0.10 2.64 16.91
C ALA A 75 1.54 3.09 17.18
N ASP A 76 1.74 4.14 17.97
CA ASP A 76 3.07 4.64 18.31
C ASP A 76 3.84 3.61 19.14
N ASP A 77 3.25 3.03 20.18
CA ASP A 77 3.89 1.99 20.99
C ASP A 77 4.26 0.78 20.14
N ILE A 78 3.29 0.26 19.36
CA ILE A 78 3.49 -0.93 18.51
C ILE A 78 4.58 -0.70 17.44
N ASN A 79 4.64 0.48 16.86
CA ASN A 79 5.60 0.79 15.80
C ASN A 79 7.03 0.95 16.33
N TRP A 80 7.19 1.52 17.54
CA TRP A 80 8.49 1.92 18.04
C TRP A 80 9.05 0.96 19.09
N ASP A 81 8.24 0.06 19.66
CA ASP A 81 8.72 -1.04 20.49
C ASP A 81 9.72 -1.93 19.73
N PRO A 82 10.64 -2.61 20.44
CA PRO A 82 11.55 -3.59 19.82
C PRO A 82 10.78 -4.63 19.02
N PHE A 83 11.34 -5.05 17.86
CA PHE A 83 10.76 -6.16 17.11
C PHE A 83 10.73 -7.45 17.95
N LEU A 84 9.77 -8.34 17.67
CA LEU A 84 9.67 -9.66 18.31
C LEU A 84 10.79 -10.65 17.89
N TYR A 85 11.76 -10.18 17.13
CA TYR A 85 12.90 -10.92 16.61
C TYR A 85 14.17 -10.05 16.65
N ASP A 86 15.35 -10.68 16.63
CA ASP A 86 16.62 -9.94 16.46
C ASP A 86 16.78 -9.58 14.97
N SER A 87 16.74 -8.28 14.68
CA SER A 87 16.85 -7.73 13.32
C SER A 87 18.17 -8.12 12.63
N ARG A 88 19.26 -8.29 13.38
CA ARG A 88 20.57 -8.71 12.86
C ARG A 88 20.61 -10.16 12.41
N GLY A 89 19.71 -10.99 12.95
CA GLY A 89 19.60 -12.39 12.62
C GLY A 89 18.69 -12.70 11.44
N ILE A 90 18.11 -11.70 10.78
CA ILE A 90 17.23 -11.88 9.62
C ILE A 90 18.07 -11.98 8.35
N ASP A 91 17.88 -13.06 7.59
CA ASP A 91 18.61 -13.29 6.33
C ASP A 91 18.02 -12.48 5.17
N ILE A 92 16.68 -12.44 5.05
CA ILE A 92 15.98 -11.86 3.91
C ILE A 92 14.68 -11.19 4.38
N LEU A 93 14.36 -10.04 3.81
CA LEU A 93 13.03 -9.42 3.84
C LEU A 93 12.41 -9.51 2.44
N PHE A 94 11.25 -10.11 2.32
CA PHE A 94 10.39 -10.00 1.15
C PHE A 94 9.34 -8.92 1.39
N VAL A 95 9.17 -8.00 0.44
CA VAL A 95 8.14 -6.96 0.48
C VAL A 95 7.10 -7.25 -0.58
N THR A 96 5.85 -7.42 -0.15
CA THR A 96 4.72 -7.73 -1.04
C THR A 96 4.37 -6.57 -1.93
N HIS A 97 4.32 -5.35 -1.37
CA HIS A 97 4.01 -4.14 -2.11
C HIS A 97 4.42 -2.85 -1.36
N ALA A 98 4.26 -1.70 -2.02
CA ALA A 98 4.86 -0.44 -1.56
C ALA A 98 4.01 0.40 -0.60
N HIS A 99 2.89 -0.06 -0.06
CA HIS A 99 2.17 0.67 0.97
C HIS A 99 2.95 0.73 2.29
N VAL A 100 2.79 1.81 3.06
CA VAL A 100 3.57 2.05 4.29
C VAL A 100 3.28 1.03 5.40
N ASP A 101 2.11 0.42 5.41
CA ASP A 101 1.75 -0.64 6.33
C ASP A 101 2.35 -2.02 5.93
N HIS A 102 3.16 -2.06 4.87
CA HIS A 102 3.96 -3.21 4.43
C HIS A 102 5.46 -2.96 4.40
N LEU A 103 5.90 -1.69 4.22
CA LEU A 103 7.33 -1.36 4.16
C LEU A 103 7.77 -0.24 5.12
N GLY A 104 6.84 0.41 5.79
CA GLY A 104 7.13 1.67 6.50
C GLY A 104 8.11 1.55 7.66
N ARG A 105 8.30 0.36 8.28
CA ARG A 105 9.32 0.12 9.32
C ARG A 105 10.65 -0.43 8.77
N VAL A 106 10.85 -0.47 7.46
CA VAL A 106 12.14 -0.87 6.88
C VAL A 106 13.30 0.02 7.38
N PRO A 107 13.19 1.36 7.48
CA PRO A 107 14.24 2.18 8.07
C PRO A 107 14.56 1.82 9.54
N LYS A 108 13.55 1.45 10.33
CA LYS A 108 13.75 0.95 11.71
C LYS A 108 14.49 -0.38 11.71
N LEU A 109 14.13 -1.30 10.82
CA LEU A 109 14.81 -2.60 10.68
C LEU A 109 16.30 -2.41 10.35
N ILE A 110 16.63 -1.47 9.44
CA ILE A 110 18.01 -1.08 9.13
C ILE A 110 18.70 -0.48 10.36
N TYR A 111 18.07 0.46 11.05
CA TYR A 111 18.61 1.11 12.23
C TYR A 111 18.93 0.10 13.36
N GLU A 112 18.14 -0.97 13.51
CA GLU A 112 18.37 -2.05 14.46
C GLU A 112 19.39 -3.09 13.98
N GLY A 113 20.04 -2.85 12.84
CA GLY A 113 21.21 -3.61 12.39
C GLY A 113 20.91 -4.72 11.36
N PHE A 114 19.75 -4.69 10.70
CA PHE A 114 19.49 -5.57 9.56
C PHE A 114 20.50 -5.31 8.43
N HIS A 115 21.10 -6.38 7.94
CA HIS A 115 22.09 -6.35 6.85
C HIS A 115 21.85 -7.44 5.79
N GLY A 116 20.71 -8.11 5.87
CA GLY A 116 20.28 -9.13 4.90
C GLY A 116 19.89 -8.52 3.55
N LYS A 117 19.26 -9.31 2.70
CA LYS A 117 18.75 -8.87 1.40
C LYS A 117 17.29 -8.46 1.51
N ILE A 118 16.88 -7.46 0.71
CA ILE A 118 15.47 -7.08 0.54
C ILE A 118 15.07 -7.46 -0.87
N TYR A 119 13.95 -8.18 -1.01
CA TYR A 119 13.43 -8.68 -2.28
C TYR A 119 11.98 -8.25 -2.49
N SER A 120 11.67 -7.79 -3.67
CA SER A 120 10.31 -7.47 -4.13
C SER A 120 10.24 -7.55 -5.65
N THR A 121 9.10 -7.18 -6.23
CA THR A 121 9.05 -6.86 -7.65
C THR A 121 9.83 -5.57 -7.98
N GLU A 122 10.23 -5.39 -9.25
CA GLU A 122 10.92 -4.18 -9.71
C GLU A 122 10.10 -2.89 -9.47
N PRO A 123 8.77 -2.85 -9.77
CA PRO A 123 7.97 -1.67 -9.49
C PRO A 123 7.88 -1.37 -7.99
N THR A 124 7.66 -2.37 -7.14
CA THR A 124 7.62 -2.20 -5.68
C THR A 124 8.91 -1.57 -5.16
N ARG A 125 10.08 -2.07 -5.61
CA ARG A 125 11.39 -1.48 -5.27
C ARG A 125 11.48 -0.01 -5.70
N THR A 126 11.00 0.32 -6.89
CA THR A 126 11.07 1.69 -7.43
C THR A 126 10.12 2.63 -6.67
N LEU A 127 8.93 2.15 -6.31
CA LEU A 127 7.95 2.88 -5.50
C LEU A 127 8.42 3.06 -4.03
N ALA A 128 9.26 2.17 -3.52
CA ALA A 128 9.71 2.22 -2.13
C ALA A 128 10.46 3.51 -1.79
N LEU A 129 11.28 4.04 -2.70
CA LEU A 129 12.04 5.29 -2.44
C LEU A 129 11.11 6.47 -2.14
N PRO A 130 10.19 6.90 -3.05
CA PRO A 130 9.31 8.02 -2.77
C PRO A 130 8.40 7.78 -1.56
N MET A 131 7.98 6.55 -1.30
CA MET A 131 7.15 6.20 -0.14
C MET A 131 7.92 6.34 1.18
N LEU A 132 9.15 5.82 1.26
CA LEU A 132 9.99 5.92 2.45
C LEU A 132 10.45 7.37 2.72
N GLU A 133 10.75 8.15 1.67
CA GLU A 133 11.10 9.58 1.82
C GLU A 133 9.92 10.41 2.33
N ASP A 134 8.69 10.15 1.85
CA ASP A 134 7.49 10.82 2.34
C ASP A 134 7.21 10.46 3.80
N ALA A 135 7.27 9.17 4.15
CA ALA A 135 7.15 8.70 5.52
C ALA A 135 8.21 9.34 6.43
N ALA A 136 9.47 9.42 5.99
CA ALA A 136 10.54 10.07 6.73
C ALA A 136 10.27 11.57 6.94
N GLY A 137 9.77 12.27 5.92
CA GLY A 137 9.40 13.68 6.00
C GLY A 137 8.32 13.98 7.06
N ILE A 138 7.50 13.00 7.39
CA ILE A 138 6.46 13.09 8.42
C ILE A 138 6.99 12.63 9.77
N LEU A 139 7.56 11.43 9.84
CA LEU A 139 7.92 10.72 11.07
C LEU A 139 9.15 11.31 11.75
N SER A 140 10.17 11.76 11.00
CA SER A 140 11.40 12.35 11.56
C SER A 140 11.16 13.62 12.38
N LYS A 141 9.97 14.21 12.29
CA LYS A 141 9.58 15.37 13.12
C LYS A 141 9.32 14.99 14.59
N ASN A 142 9.10 13.73 14.88
CA ASN A 142 8.93 13.25 16.25
C ASN A 142 10.30 12.91 16.88
N VAL A 143 10.91 13.92 17.48
CA VAL A 143 12.23 13.81 18.13
C VAL A 143 12.14 13.10 19.48
N GLU A 144 11.02 13.15 20.17
CA GLU A 144 10.82 12.49 21.47
C GLU A 144 10.93 10.97 21.36
N LEU A 145 10.45 10.39 20.26
CA LEU A 145 10.58 8.97 19.95
C LEU A 145 11.87 8.64 19.16
N HIS A 146 12.80 9.57 19.03
CA HIS A 146 14.05 9.41 18.28
C HIS A 146 13.85 8.99 16.80
N LEU A 147 12.72 9.32 16.21
CA LEU A 147 12.42 8.95 14.81
C LEU A 147 13.28 9.71 13.80
N ASP A 148 13.83 10.86 14.19
CA ASP A 148 14.84 11.62 13.46
C ASP A 148 16.14 10.82 13.23
N LYS A 149 16.45 9.84 14.08
CA LYS A 149 17.61 8.93 13.93
C LYS A 149 17.28 7.67 13.13
N ILE A 150 16.03 7.28 13.10
CA ILE A 150 15.55 6.08 12.39
C ILE A 150 15.26 6.41 10.93
N TYR A 151 14.49 7.46 10.69
CA TYR A 151 14.04 7.86 9.34
C TYR A 151 15.00 8.87 8.72
N THR A 152 16.26 8.47 8.59
CA THR A 152 17.30 9.29 7.96
C THR A 152 17.47 8.94 6.47
N PRO A 153 17.96 9.87 5.64
CA PRO A 153 18.32 9.58 4.26
C PRO A 153 19.33 8.43 4.13
N GLU A 154 20.25 8.30 5.11
CA GLU A 154 21.28 7.25 5.15
C GLU A 154 20.65 5.87 5.34
N ASN A 155 19.71 5.71 6.28
CA ASN A 155 19.02 4.44 6.53
C ASN A 155 18.17 4.05 5.32
N ILE A 156 17.49 5.00 4.67
CA ILE A 156 16.73 4.76 3.44
C ILE A 156 17.67 4.33 2.32
N LYS A 157 18.78 5.05 2.12
CA LYS A 157 19.77 4.70 1.10
C LYS A 157 20.38 3.32 1.32
N LEU A 158 20.68 2.97 2.59
CA LEU A 158 21.19 1.66 2.94
C LEU A 158 20.14 0.57 2.64
N ALA A 159 18.87 0.76 3.01
CA ALA A 159 17.80 -0.16 2.66
C ALA A 159 17.74 -0.41 1.14
N LEU A 160 17.73 0.65 0.34
CA LEU A 160 17.69 0.54 -1.12
C LEU A 160 18.92 -0.13 -1.71
N SER A 161 20.10 0.00 -1.09
CA SER A 161 21.32 -0.67 -1.53
C SER A 161 21.28 -2.19 -1.31
N LEU A 162 20.50 -2.66 -0.32
CA LEU A 162 20.26 -4.07 -0.03
C LEU A 162 19.08 -4.64 -0.85
N TRP A 163 18.36 -3.79 -1.57
CA TRP A 163 17.09 -4.14 -2.22
C TRP A 163 17.28 -4.54 -3.68
N GLN A 164 16.79 -5.73 -4.03
CA GLN A 164 16.79 -6.26 -5.39
C GLN A 164 15.35 -6.45 -5.87
N GLY A 165 15.05 -5.98 -7.08
CA GLY A 165 13.78 -6.18 -7.78
C GLY A 165 13.84 -7.43 -8.67
N PHE A 166 12.71 -8.11 -8.80
CA PHE A 166 12.49 -9.28 -9.64
C PHE A 166 11.24 -9.09 -10.50
N LYS A 167 11.10 -9.89 -11.54
CA LYS A 167 9.86 -9.97 -12.32
C LYS A 167 8.91 -10.98 -11.68
N TYR A 168 7.63 -10.87 -12.01
CA TYR A 168 6.69 -11.95 -11.73
C TYR A 168 7.18 -13.25 -12.36
N HIS A 169 6.95 -14.36 -11.68
CA HIS A 169 7.33 -15.73 -12.05
C HIS A 169 8.83 -16.05 -12.08
N ASP A 170 9.71 -15.07 -11.83
CA ASP A 170 11.12 -15.38 -11.62
C ASP A 170 11.26 -16.34 -10.43
N THR A 171 12.03 -17.40 -10.60
CA THR A 171 12.32 -18.34 -9.52
C THR A 171 13.62 -17.95 -8.80
N ILE A 172 13.49 -17.65 -7.52
CA ILE A 172 14.58 -17.24 -6.63
C ILE A 172 14.95 -18.43 -5.75
N LYS A 173 16.15 -19.00 -5.95
CA LYS A 173 16.66 -20.07 -5.10
C LYS A 173 17.28 -19.49 -3.84
N ILE A 174 16.67 -19.77 -2.70
CA ILE A 174 17.17 -19.35 -1.38
C ILE A 174 18.12 -20.40 -0.80
N THR A 175 17.72 -21.68 -0.88
CA THR A 175 18.52 -22.85 -0.53
C THR A 175 18.31 -23.95 -1.59
N PRO A 176 19.01 -25.08 -1.54
CA PRO A 176 18.73 -26.20 -2.45
C PRO A 176 17.30 -26.73 -2.38
N ASN A 177 16.61 -26.53 -1.23
CA ASN A 177 15.25 -27.06 -0.99
C ASN A 177 14.18 -25.97 -0.93
N LEU A 178 14.56 -24.68 -0.98
CA LEU A 178 13.64 -23.55 -0.85
C LEU A 178 13.74 -22.63 -2.06
N GLU A 179 12.64 -22.54 -2.78
CA GLU A 179 12.46 -21.63 -3.91
C GLU A 179 11.32 -20.64 -3.61
N VAL A 180 11.45 -19.44 -4.16
CA VAL A 180 10.45 -18.36 -4.00
C VAL A 180 10.13 -17.75 -5.35
N SER A 181 8.86 -17.36 -5.55
CA SER A 181 8.42 -16.59 -6.71
C SER A 181 7.40 -15.54 -6.32
N PHE A 182 7.34 -14.47 -7.12
CA PHE A 182 6.32 -13.42 -7.02
C PHE A 182 5.23 -13.67 -8.06
N LEU A 183 3.97 -13.59 -7.63
CA LEU A 183 2.77 -13.73 -8.47
C LEU A 183 1.96 -12.44 -8.36
N ASP A 184 1.26 -12.02 -9.40
CA ASP A 184 0.54 -10.74 -9.38
C ASP A 184 -0.62 -10.76 -8.38
N ALA A 185 -0.60 -9.85 -7.43
CA ALA A 185 -1.67 -9.67 -6.45
C ALA A 185 -2.77 -8.72 -6.94
N GLY A 186 -2.57 -7.99 -8.04
CA GLY A 186 -3.54 -7.10 -8.66
C GLY A 186 -3.98 -5.90 -7.79
N HIS A 187 -3.28 -5.62 -6.70
CA HIS A 187 -3.67 -4.62 -5.70
C HIS A 187 -3.17 -3.21 -6.03
N ILE A 188 -1.87 -3.05 -6.20
CA ILE A 188 -1.21 -1.83 -6.68
C ILE A 188 -0.11 -2.21 -7.66
N LEU A 189 0.46 -1.23 -8.37
CA LEU A 189 1.55 -1.46 -9.31
C LEU A 189 2.69 -2.25 -8.66
N GLY A 190 2.96 -3.45 -9.18
CA GLY A 190 4.01 -4.35 -8.70
C GLY A 190 3.69 -5.12 -7.42
N SER A 191 2.45 -5.02 -6.89
CA SER A 191 2.03 -5.83 -5.75
C SER A 191 2.13 -7.32 -6.04
N ALA A 192 2.60 -8.11 -5.07
CA ALA A 192 2.83 -9.53 -5.29
C ALA A 192 2.36 -10.40 -4.14
N MET A 193 1.77 -11.51 -4.50
CA MET A 193 1.71 -12.69 -3.65
C MET A 193 3.09 -13.36 -3.64
N ILE A 194 3.54 -13.83 -2.49
CA ILE A 194 4.86 -14.47 -2.34
C ILE A 194 4.65 -15.97 -2.14
N ARG A 195 5.08 -16.74 -3.12
CA ARG A 195 4.95 -18.20 -3.15
C ARG A 195 6.27 -18.85 -2.79
N PHE A 196 6.32 -19.53 -1.64
CA PHE A 196 7.44 -20.34 -1.20
C PHE A 196 7.18 -21.81 -1.52
N VAL A 197 8.18 -22.49 -2.07
CA VAL A 197 8.15 -23.94 -2.27
C VAL A 197 9.28 -24.56 -1.47
N TYR A 198 8.94 -25.36 -0.48
CA TYR A 198 9.89 -26.07 0.37
C TYR A 198 9.54 -27.56 0.44
N ASN A 199 10.43 -28.43 -0.01
CA ASN A 199 10.21 -29.88 -0.03
C ASN A 199 8.85 -30.27 -0.64
N SER A 200 8.52 -29.69 -1.80
CA SER A 200 7.23 -29.88 -2.52
C SER A 200 5.99 -29.37 -1.77
N LYS A 201 6.15 -28.64 -0.66
CA LYS A 201 5.06 -27.93 0.03
C LYS A 201 5.05 -26.48 -0.37
N VAL A 202 3.85 -25.96 -0.63
CA VAL A 202 3.62 -24.59 -1.07
C VAL A 202 3.06 -23.76 0.08
N ILE A 203 3.74 -22.67 0.43
CA ILE A 203 3.28 -21.66 1.38
C ILE A 203 3.07 -20.37 0.58
N LEU A 204 1.88 -19.79 0.66
CA LEU A 204 1.52 -18.56 -0.04
C LEU A 204 1.16 -17.46 0.95
N PHE A 205 1.84 -16.32 0.84
CA PHE A 205 1.45 -15.05 1.46
C PHE A 205 0.83 -14.16 0.40
N THR A 206 -0.41 -13.75 0.58
CA THR A 206 -1.12 -12.95 -0.45
C THR A 206 -0.65 -11.50 -0.50
N GLY A 207 -0.08 -10.95 0.58
CA GLY A 207 -0.10 -9.51 0.74
C GLY A 207 -1.54 -9.02 0.66
N ASP A 208 -1.73 -7.82 0.12
CA ASP A 208 -3.03 -7.26 -0.19
C ASP A 208 -3.47 -7.68 -1.58
N LEU A 209 -4.72 -8.12 -1.70
CA LEU A 209 -5.30 -8.54 -2.96
C LEU A 209 -6.05 -7.39 -3.65
N GLY A 210 -5.96 -7.35 -4.96
CA GLY A 210 -6.69 -6.40 -5.77
C GLY A 210 -8.18 -6.73 -5.89
N ASN A 211 -8.94 -5.73 -6.30
CA ASN A 211 -10.36 -5.89 -6.62
C ASN A 211 -10.55 -5.98 -8.14
N SER A 212 -10.98 -7.14 -8.61
CA SER A 212 -11.22 -7.41 -10.03
C SER A 212 -12.62 -7.02 -10.48
N PRO A 213 -12.76 -6.48 -11.69
CA PRO A 213 -11.75 -6.11 -12.67
C PRO A 213 -11.01 -4.82 -12.28
N SER A 214 -9.65 -4.72 -12.49
CA SER A 214 -8.90 -3.47 -12.24
C SER A 214 -8.99 -2.49 -13.43
N PRO A 215 -9.16 -1.14 -13.25
CA PRO A 215 -9.19 -0.20 -14.36
C PRO A 215 -7.85 -0.15 -15.08
N LEU A 216 -6.77 -0.28 -14.35
CA LEU A 216 -5.43 0.01 -14.81
C LEU A 216 -4.53 -1.23 -14.80
N LEU A 217 -4.56 -2.01 -13.72
CA LEU A 217 -3.69 -3.16 -13.52
C LEU A 217 -4.31 -4.47 -14.00
N LEU A 218 -3.51 -5.52 -14.03
CA LEU A 218 -4.00 -6.89 -14.20
C LEU A 218 -4.82 -7.30 -12.97
N ASP A 219 -5.74 -8.24 -13.18
CA ASP A 219 -6.48 -8.85 -12.09
C ASP A 219 -5.57 -9.77 -11.26
N THR A 220 -5.94 -10.01 -9.99
CA THR A 220 -5.25 -10.96 -9.12
C THR A 220 -5.09 -12.31 -9.81
N GLU A 221 -3.85 -12.81 -9.84
CA GLU A 221 -3.53 -14.11 -10.41
C GLU A 221 -4.14 -15.25 -9.59
N LYS A 222 -4.71 -16.24 -10.27
CA LYS A 222 -5.27 -17.42 -9.61
C LYS A 222 -4.16 -18.42 -9.30
N VAL A 223 -4.07 -18.82 -8.05
CA VAL A 223 -3.08 -19.78 -7.57
C VAL A 223 -3.76 -21.07 -7.14
N ALA A 224 -3.32 -22.20 -7.65
CA ALA A 224 -3.76 -23.52 -7.24
C ALA A 224 -2.66 -24.25 -6.43
N ASP A 225 -3.00 -25.40 -5.85
CA ASP A 225 -2.07 -26.32 -5.19
C ASP A 225 -1.27 -25.67 -4.05
N VAL A 226 -1.95 -24.91 -3.18
CA VAL A 226 -1.37 -24.28 -2.00
C VAL A 226 -1.63 -25.14 -0.78
N ASP A 227 -0.59 -25.55 -0.05
CA ASP A 227 -0.71 -26.31 1.20
C ASP A 227 -1.00 -25.40 2.40
N TYR A 228 -0.42 -24.18 2.43
CA TYR A 228 -0.58 -23.20 3.52
C TYR A 228 -0.80 -21.83 2.95
N LEU A 229 -1.92 -21.21 3.30
CA LEU A 229 -2.31 -19.89 2.82
C LEU A 229 -2.37 -18.88 3.97
N ILE A 230 -1.59 -17.80 3.86
CA ILE A 230 -1.65 -16.63 4.73
C ILE A 230 -2.27 -15.51 3.90
N MET A 231 -3.54 -15.17 4.20
CA MET A 231 -4.36 -14.29 3.35
C MET A 231 -4.91 -13.11 4.15
N GLU A 232 -4.98 -11.96 3.50
CA GLU A 232 -5.73 -10.80 4.01
C GLU A 232 -7.24 -11.09 4.03
N SER A 233 -7.98 -10.35 4.87
CA SER A 233 -9.44 -10.53 5.00
C SER A 233 -10.17 -9.24 5.36
N VAL A 234 -9.68 -8.09 4.87
CA VAL A 234 -10.24 -6.76 5.21
C VAL A 234 -11.71 -6.65 4.85
N TYR A 235 -12.07 -7.13 3.69
CA TYR A 235 -13.44 -7.12 3.17
C TYR A 235 -14.06 -8.52 3.12
N GLY A 236 -13.59 -9.44 3.95
CA GLY A 236 -14.10 -10.81 3.99
C GLY A 236 -15.56 -10.94 4.43
N ASP A 237 -16.17 -9.88 4.96
CA ASP A 237 -17.54 -9.80 5.43
C ASP A 237 -18.54 -9.15 4.46
N ARG A 238 -18.08 -8.62 3.32
CA ARG A 238 -18.96 -7.88 2.39
C ARG A 238 -18.46 -7.87 0.96
N ASN A 239 -19.37 -7.61 0.02
CA ASN A 239 -19.04 -7.35 -1.38
C ASN A 239 -18.87 -5.84 -1.63
N HIS A 240 -18.02 -5.52 -2.58
CA HIS A 240 -17.90 -4.15 -3.09
C HIS A 240 -19.03 -3.83 -4.08
N GLU A 241 -19.30 -2.52 -4.22
CA GLU A 241 -20.20 -1.99 -5.26
C GLU A 241 -19.65 -2.26 -6.65
N SER A 242 -20.58 -2.31 -7.65
CA SER A 242 -20.19 -2.53 -9.04
C SER A 242 -19.33 -1.38 -9.56
N ARG A 243 -18.44 -1.69 -10.50
CA ARG A 243 -17.49 -0.75 -11.06
C ARG A 243 -18.09 0.22 -12.07
N ASP A 244 -19.03 -0.26 -12.88
CA ASP A 244 -19.70 0.58 -13.87
C ASP A 244 -20.50 1.69 -13.18
N ASP A 245 -21.08 1.38 -12.02
CA ASP A 245 -21.76 2.37 -11.20
C ASP A 245 -20.80 3.46 -10.68
N ARG A 246 -19.55 3.11 -10.35
CA ARG A 246 -18.55 4.09 -9.86
C ARG A 246 -18.12 5.07 -10.93
N ARG A 247 -17.86 4.63 -12.16
CA ARG A 247 -17.48 5.51 -13.27
C ARG A 247 -18.62 6.47 -13.60
N LYS A 248 -19.84 5.95 -13.70
CA LYS A 248 -21.04 6.76 -13.91
C LYS A 248 -21.24 7.77 -12.79
N PHE A 249 -21.09 7.36 -11.55
CA PHE A 249 -21.19 8.25 -10.40
C PHE A 249 -20.14 9.37 -10.41
N LEU A 250 -18.90 9.06 -10.79
CA LEU A 250 -17.85 10.07 -10.97
C LEU A 250 -18.24 11.09 -12.03
N GLU A 251 -18.69 10.63 -13.21
CA GLU A 251 -19.15 11.48 -14.31
C GLU A 251 -20.31 12.39 -13.87
N GLU A 252 -21.37 11.84 -13.29
CA GLU A 252 -22.52 12.58 -12.80
C GLU A 252 -22.13 13.62 -11.72
N THR A 253 -21.23 13.25 -10.82
CA THR A 253 -20.70 14.14 -9.78
C THR A 253 -19.96 15.34 -10.38
N ILE A 254 -19.13 15.10 -11.39
CA ILE A 254 -18.37 16.15 -12.09
C ILE A 254 -19.33 17.08 -12.83
N GLU A 255 -20.31 16.53 -13.57
CA GLU A 255 -21.30 17.34 -14.29
C GLU A 255 -22.13 18.21 -13.35
N ASP A 256 -22.58 17.66 -12.23
CA ASP A 256 -23.38 18.41 -11.25
C ASP A 256 -22.56 19.53 -10.58
N ASN A 257 -21.30 19.26 -10.25
CA ASN A 257 -20.40 20.29 -9.75
C ASN A 257 -20.13 21.38 -10.80
N TYR A 258 -19.97 20.99 -12.07
CA TYR A 258 -19.80 21.91 -13.19
C TYR A 258 -21.01 22.85 -13.35
N LYS A 259 -22.24 22.32 -13.32
CA LYS A 259 -23.50 23.08 -13.39
C LYS A 259 -23.63 24.08 -12.23
N ARG A 260 -23.21 23.68 -11.02
CA ARG A 260 -23.20 24.56 -9.83
C ARG A 260 -22.07 25.57 -9.82
N LYS A 261 -21.12 25.49 -10.75
CA LYS A 261 -19.88 26.29 -10.81
C LYS A 261 -19.08 26.18 -9.50
N GLY A 262 -19.01 24.98 -8.95
CA GLY A 262 -18.31 24.69 -7.71
C GLY A 262 -16.88 24.17 -7.91
N THR A 263 -16.18 23.98 -6.79
CA THR A 263 -14.93 23.19 -6.72
C THR A 263 -15.28 21.78 -6.28
N LEU A 264 -14.85 20.77 -7.05
CA LEU A 264 -14.91 19.36 -6.64
C LEU A 264 -13.59 18.98 -5.95
N ILE A 265 -13.64 18.67 -4.65
CA ILE A 265 -12.48 18.21 -3.88
C ILE A 265 -12.53 16.68 -3.81
N ILE A 266 -11.42 16.03 -4.14
CA ILE A 266 -11.30 14.57 -4.13
C ILE A 266 -10.11 14.18 -3.24
N PRO A 267 -10.35 13.89 -1.94
CA PRO A 267 -9.35 13.26 -1.09
C PRO A 267 -8.93 11.91 -1.65
N THR A 268 -7.62 11.70 -1.84
CA THR A 268 -7.15 10.46 -2.44
C THR A 268 -5.84 9.97 -1.82
N PHE A 269 -5.65 8.65 -1.82
CA PHE A 269 -4.37 8.05 -1.51
C PHE A 269 -3.40 8.29 -2.68
N SER A 270 -2.16 8.62 -2.35
CA SER A 270 -1.16 9.01 -3.35
C SER A 270 -0.73 7.86 -4.27
N LEU A 271 -0.82 6.62 -3.77
CA LEU A 271 -0.44 5.40 -4.49
C LEU A 271 -1.70 4.65 -4.92
N GLU A 272 -1.75 4.23 -6.15
CA GLU A 272 -2.79 3.52 -6.91
C GLU A 272 -4.07 4.33 -7.12
N ARG A 273 -4.75 4.77 -6.07
CA ARG A 273 -6.06 5.45 -6.19
C ARG A 273 -5.97 6.76 -6.97
N SER A 274 -4.88 7.51 -6.82
CA SER A 274 -4.64 8.72 -7.63
C SER A 274 -4.44 8.38 -9.10
N GLN A 275 -3.70 7.32 -9.41
CA GLN A 275 -3.41 6.92 -10.79
C GLN A 275 -4.65 6.32 -11.46
N GLU A 276 -5.44 5.51 -10.76
CA GLU A 276 -6.74 5.04 -11.25
C GLU A 276 -7.69 6.22 -11.57
N LEU A 277 -7.77 7.19 -10.65
CA LEU A 277 -8.61 8.38 -10.86
C LEU A 277 -8.16 9.20 -12.06
N LEU A 278 -6.85 9.41 -12.22
CA LEU A 278 -6.31 10.11 -13.39
C LEU A 278 -6.60 9.36 -14.69
N PHE A 279 -6.51 8.02 -14.68
CA PHE A 279 -6.87 7.19 -15.82
C PHE A 279 -8.34 7.33 -16.21
N GLU A 280 -9.24 7.29 -15.23
CA GLU A 280 -10.68 7.48 -15.46
C GLU A 280 -11.00 8.89 -15.96
N LEU A 281 -10.39 9.93 -15.37
CA LEU A 281 -10.56 11.31 -15.80
C LEU A 281 -10.04 11.54 -17.22
N ASN A 282 -8.87 10.98 -17.56
CA ASN A 282 -8.36 11.00 -18.92
C ASN A 282 -9.39 10.44 -19.90
N ALA A 283 -9.93 9.24 -19.62
CA ALA A 283 -10.92 8.61 -20.47
C ALA A 283 -12.20 9.45 -20.61
N LEU A 284 -12.66 10.11 -19.54
CA LEU A 284 -13.84 10.98 -19.60
C LEU A 284 -13.57 12.25 -20.42
N VAL A 285 -12.40 12.87 -20.28
CA VAL A 285 -12.02 14.09 -21.05
C VAL A 285 -11.84 13.77 -22.51
N GLU A 286 -11.04 12.76 -22.85
CA GLU A 286 -10.72 12.39 -24.24
C GLU A 286 -11.96 11.93 -25.04
N ASN A 287 -12.92 11.30 -24.36
CA ASN A 287 -14.19 10.89 -24.96
C ASN A 287 -15.29 11.98 -24.91
N ASN A 288 -14.96 13.21 -24.52
CA ASN A 288 -15.89 14.33 -24.39
C ASN A 288 -17.12 14.02 -23.50
N ARG A 289 -16.92 13.16 -22.48
CA ARG A 289 -17.98 12.80 -21.52
C ARG A 289 -18.14 13.86 -20.43
N ILE A 290 -17.08 14.58 -20.11
CA ILE A 290 -17.10 15.74 -19.19
C ILE A 290 -16.51 16.97 -19.89
N PRO A 291 -16.93 18.18 -19.47
CA PRO A 291 -16.34 19.42 -19.98
C PRO A 291 -14.85 19.53 -19.62
N VAL A 292 -14.05 20.09 -20.51
CA VAL A 292 -12.66 20.45 -20.17
C VAL A 292 -12.68 21.59 -19.16
N MET A 293 -12.05 21.36 -18.01
CA MET A 293 -11.92 22.32 -16.91
C MET A 293 -10.58 22.12 -16.20
N PRO A 294 -10.11 23.09 -15.39
CA PRO A 294 -8.90 22.90 -14.59
C PRO A 294 -9.04 21.75 -13.60
N ILE A 295 -8.12 20.80 -13.67
CA ILE A 295 -7.99 19.64 -12.77
C ILE A 295 -6.62 19.70 -12.13
N PHE A 296 -6.54 19.77 -10.81
CA PHE A 296 -5.29 19.90 -10.09
C PHE A 296 -4.95 18.59 -9.37
N LEU A 297 -3.79 18.01 -9.67
CA LEU A 297 -3.18 16.97 -8.83
C LEU A 297 -2.26 17.68 -7.82
N ASP A 298 -2.80 17.93 -6.63
CA ASP A 298 -2.12 18.67 -5.57
C ASP A 298 -1.58 17.75 -4.46
N SER A 299 -0.73 16.82 -4.88
CA SER A 299 -0.03 15.88 -4.00
C SER A 299 1.37 15.59 -4.57
N PRO A 300 2.45 16.14 -3.96
CA PRO A 300 3.81 15.88 -4.43
C PRO A 300 4.17 14.41 -4.49
N LEU A 301 3.69 13.62 -3.51
CA LEU A 301 3.91 12.17 -3.51
C LEU A 301 3.16 11.50 -4.67
N ALA A 302 1.87 11.81 -4.89
CA ALA A 302 1.11 11.23 -6.00
C ALA A 302 1.73 11.55 -7.36
N ILE A 303 2.24 12.79 -7.55
CA ILE A 303 2.94 13.20 -8.77
C ILE A 303 4.20 12.34 -8.99
N ARG A 304 5.03 12.18 -7.96
CA ARG A 304 6.27 11.35 -8.04
C ARG A 304 5.95 9.88 -8.32
N LEU A 305 4.91 9.33 -7.69
CA LEU A 305 4.47 7.95 -7.91
C LEU A 305 3.91 7.77 -9.32
N THR A 306 3.17 8.74 -9.85
CA THR A 306 2.68 8.71 -11.24
C THR A 306 3.83 8.63 -12.25
N GLU A 307 4.96 9.29 -12.00
CA GLU A 307 6.15 9.14 -12.85
C GLU A 307 6.73 7.72 -12.81
N VAL A 308 6.61 7.01 -11.68
CA VAL A 308 6.98 5.58 -11.62
C VAL A 308 6.02 4.74 -12.44
N PHE A 309 4.69 4.98 -12.34
CA PHE A 309 3.69 4.26 -13.16
C PHE A 309 3.99 4.39 -14.67
N LYS A 310 4.41 5.55 -15.13
CA LYS A 310 4.81 5.78 -16.54
C LYS A 310 5.99 4.89 -16.99
N GLN A 311 6.84 4.43 -16.07
CA GLN A 311 7.99 3.57 -16.38
C GLN A 311 7.59 2.09 -16.55
N PHE A 312 6.52 1.63 -15.89
CA PHE A 312 6.13 0.23 -15.80
C PHE A 312 4.83 -0.11 -16.56
N LYS A 313 4.67 0.48 -17.76
CA LYS A 313 3.48 0.31 -18.61
C LYS A 313 3.13 -1.16 -18.94
N ASN A 314 4.13 -2.02 -18.97
CA ASN A 314 4.00 -3.45 -19.21
C ASN A 314 3.29 -4.23 -18.08
N TYR A 315 3.10 -3.60 -16.92
CA TYR A 315 2.31 -4.15 -15.80
C TYR A 315 0.82 -3.78 -15.89
N PHE A 316 0.42 -2.97 -16.86
CA PHE A 316 -0.97 -2.57 -17.05
C PHE A 316 -1.77 -3.64 -17.79
N ASN A 317 -3.09 -3.66 -17.56
CA ASN A 317 -4.00 -4.54 -18.27
C ASN A 317 -4.09 -4.16 -19.77
N GLU A 318 -4.65 -5.07 -20.59
CA GLU A 318 -4.74 -4.84 -22.03
C GLU A 318 -5.52 -3.57 -22.41
N THR A 319 -6.55 -3.21 -21.65
CA THR A 319 -7.36 -2.02 -21.89
C THR A 319 -6.55 -0.76 -21.70
N ALA A 320 -5.78 -0.67 -20.59
CA ALA A 320 -4.90 0.46 -20.33
C ALA A 320 -3.74 0.52 -21.34
N GLN A 321 -3.15 -0.61 -21.72
CA GLN A 321 -2.10 -0.67 -22.74
C GLN A 321 -2.62 -0.23 -24.12
N LYS A 322 -3.84 -0.61 -24.50
CA LYS A 322 -4.50 -0.15 -25.74
C LYS A 322 -4.77 1.36 -25.69
N ALA A 323 -5.28 1.88 -24.58
CA ALA A 323 -5.45 3.33 -24.41
C ALA A 323 -4.12 4.08 -24.61
N MET A 324 -3.02 3.57 -24.04
CA MET A 324 -1.68 4.15 -24.20
C MET A 324 -1.11 4.04 -25.62
N SER A 325 -1.53 3.10 -26.42
CA SER A 325 -1.09 3.00 -27.83
C SER A 325 -1.67 4.13 -28.68
N HIS A 326 -2.81 4.67 -28.31
CA HIS A 326 -3.50 5.78 -28.97
C HIS A 326 -3.16 7.14 -28.30
N ASP A 327 -3.02 7.13 -26.98
CA ASP A 327 -2.66 8.30 -26.18
C ASP A 327 -1.34 8.04 -25.40
N LYS A 328 -0.28 8.71 -25.84
CA LYS A 328 1.03 8.60 -25.16
C LYS A 328 1.05 9.23 -23.77
N TYR A 329 0.02 9.97 -23.41
CA TYR A 329 -0.04 10.87 -22.26
C TYR A 329 -1.13 10.50 -21.24
N LEU A 330 -1.34 9.22 -20.99
CA LEU A 330 -2.40 8.66 -20.13
C LEU A 330 -2.60 9.39 -18.77
N PHE A 331 -1.55 10.01 -18.26
CA PHE A 331 -1.54 10.81 -17.04
C PHE A 331 -1.20 12.28 -17.29
N ASP A 332 -1.46 12.78 -18.52
CA ASP A 332 -1.18 14.17 -18.91
C ASP A 332 -2.20 14.57 -20.00
N PHE A 333 -3.41 14.86 -19.59
CA PHE A 333 -4.55 15.17 -20.45
C PHE A 333 -4.96 16.64 -20.35
N PRO A 334 -5.73 17.18 -21.34
CA PRO A 334 -6.15 18.58 -21.33
C PRO A 334 -6.84 19.01 -20.03
N GLY A 335 -6.34 20.06 -19.41
CA GLY A 335 -6.86 20.60 -18.15
C GLY A 335 -6.18 20.07 -16.89
N LEU A 336 -5.33 19.02 -16.97
CA LEU A 336 -4.58 18.52 -15.82
C LEU A 336 -3.39 19.41 -15.50
N HIS A 337 -3.25 19.78 -14.24
CA HIS A 337 -2.15 20.57 -13.68
C HIS A 337 -1.58 19.88 -12.44
N SER A 338 -0.28 19.57 -12.46
CA SER A 338 0.43 19.01 -11.31
C SER A 338 1.10 20.12 -10.50
N THR A 339 0.89 20.14 -9.18
CA THR A 339 1.44 21.15 -8.26
C THR A 339 2.42 20.51 -7.28
N LEU A 340 3.72 20.71 -7.52
CA LEU A 340 4.76 20.18 -6.65
C LEU A 340 5.03 21.11 -5.45
N LYS A 341 5.08 22.41 -5.69
CA LYS A 341 5.45 23.41 -4.68
C LYS A 341 4.24 23.91 -3.90
N SER A 342 4.47 24.33 -2.66
CA SER A 342 3.42 24.90 -1.82
C SER A 342 2.85 26.23 -2.34
N GLU A 343 3.67 27.00 -3.07
CA GLU A 343 3.24 28.23 -3.72
C GLU A 343 2.24 27.95 -4.84
N GLU A 344 2.51 26.92 -5.66
CA GLU A 344 1.60 26.47 -6.74
C GLU A 344 0.26 26.00 -6.16
N SER A 345 0.30 25.24 -5.07
CA SER A 345 -0.89 24.78 -4.34
C SER A 345 -1.77 25.94 -3.87
N ARG A 346 -1.16 27.01 -3.30
CA ARG A 346 -1.90 28.20 -2.87
C ARG A 346 -2.57 28.95 -4.03
N MET A 347 -1.93 28.95 -5.22
CA MET A 347 -2.48 29.61 -6.40
C MET A 347 -3.73 28.95 -6.96
N ILE A 348 -4.03 27.69 -6.59
CA ILE A 348 -5.29 27.01 -6.97
C ILE A 348 -6.52 27.83 -6.52
N GLY A 349 -6.43 28.49 -5.35
CA GLY A 349 -7.49 29.38 -4.84
C GLY A 349 -7.84 30.53 -5.77
N ASN A 350 -6.92 31.00 -6.59
CA ASN A 350 -7.11 32.11 -7.53
C ASN A 350 -7.67 31.66 -8.89
N VAL A 351 -7.75 30.37 -9.15
CA VAL A 351 -8.32 29.83 -10.39
C VAL A 351 -9.84 29.84 -10.28
N SER A 352 -10.53 30.34 -11.30
CA SER A 352 -11.98 30.40 -11.33
C SER A 352 -12.64 29.01 -11.33
N ASN A 353 -13.79 28.91 -10.74
CA ASN A 353 -14.65 27.72 -10.82
C ASN A 353 -15.37 27.64 -12.18
N PRO A 354 -15.79 26.44 -12.65
CA PRO A 354 -15.64 25.15 -11.99
C PRO A 354 -14.22 24.59 -12.12
N LYS A 355 -13.79 23.80 -11.11
CA LYS A 355 -12.49 23.10 -11.12
C LYS A 355 -12.54 21.83 -10.25
N ILE A 356 -11.55 20.93 -10.45
CA ILE A 356 -11.36 19.73 -9.65
C ILE A 356 -10.02 19.82 -8.91
N VAL A 357 -10.01 19.45 -7.64
CA VAL A 357 -8.76 19.38 -6.82
C VAL A 357 -8.63 17.99 -6.24
N ILE A 358 -7.60 17.27 -6.68
CA ILE A 358 -7.23 15.93 -6.21
C ILE A 358 -6.05 16.10 -5.27
N ALA A 359 -6.21 15.74 -3.98
CA ALA A 359 -5.16 15.98 -2.99
C ALA A 359 -5.08 14.86 -1.94
N GLY A 360 -3.87 14.60 -1.41
CA GLY A 360 -3.66 13.71 -0.26
C GLY A 360 -3.85 14.46 1.07
N SER A 361 -4.28 13.79 2.12
CA SER A 361 -4.50 12.36 2.36
C SER A 361 -5.92 11.92 2.01
N GLY A 362 -6.06 10.63 1.65
CA GLY A 362 -7.35 10.05 1.25
C GLY A 362 -8.40 9.91 2.36
N MET A 363 -8.01 10.12 3.63
CA MET A 363 -8.91 10.09 4.80
C MET A 363 -9.04 11.46 5.49
N SER A 364 -8.60 12.53 4.83
CA SER A 364 -8.64 13.92 5.36
C SER A 364 -7.88 14.10 6.69
N THR A 365 -6.92 13.23 6.99
CA THR A 365 -6.17 13.26 8.26
C THR A 365 -5.01 14.27 8.28
N GLY A 366 -4.65 14.81 7.12
CA GLY A 366 -3.52 15.73 6.96
C GLY A 366 -3.24 16.07 5.52
N GLY A 367 -2.09 16.69 5.25
CA GLY A 367 -1.68 17.05 3.91
C GLY A 367 -2.43 18.27 3.34
N ARG A 368 -2.28 18.46 2.03
CA ARG A 368 -2.85 19.63 1.33
C ARG A 368 -4.36 19.60 1.23
N VAL A 369 -4.96 18.40 1.25
CA VAL A 369 -6.42 18.23 1.18
C VAL A 369 -7.15 18.97 2.30
N VAL A 370 -6.63 18.93 3.54
CA VAL A 370 -7.25 19.60 4.68
C VAL A 370 -7.34 21.13 4.47
N HIS A 371 -6.35 21.73 3.79
CA HIS A 371 -6.39 23.13 3.43
C HIS A 371 -7.50 23.42 2.41
N HIS A 372 -7.66 22.58 1.41
CA HIS A 372 -8.73 22.71 0.40
C HIS A 372 -10.11 22.49 1.02
N GLU A 373 -10.26 21.47 1.86
CA GLU A 373 -11.52 21.21 2.58
C GLU A 373 -11.95 22.40 3.42
N ARG A 374 -11.06 22.96 4.24
CA ARG A 374 -11.35 24.14 5.07
C ARG A 374 -11.72 25.37 4.23
N HIS A 375 -11.11 25.51 3.04
CA HIS A 375 -11.36 26.67 2.18
C HIS A 375 -12.66 26.55 1.39
N TYR A 376 -12.99 25.36 0.87
CA TYR A 376 -14.09 25.19 -0.07
C TYR A 376 -15.37 24.63 0.53
N LEU A 377 -15.33 23.74 1.54
CA LEU A 377 -16.54 23.10 2.08
C LEU A 377 -17.56 24.04 2.74
N PRO A 378 -17.21 25.24 3.24
CA PRO A 378 -18.21 26.17 3.73
C PRO A 378 -19.19 26.67 2.65
N ASP A 379 -18.82 26.64 1.36
CA ASP A 379 -19.71 27.02 0.25
C ASP A 379 -20.48 25.80 -0.27
N PRO A 380 -21.81 25.78 -0.24
CA PRO A 380 -22.66 24.67 -0.64
C PRO A 380 -22.61 24.34 -2.15
N ASN A 381 -22.05 25.23 -2.96
CA ASN A 381 -21.80 24.93 -4.39
C ASN A 381 -20.66 23.93 -4.60
N ASN A 382 -19.77 23.79 -3.63
CA ASN A 382 -18.64 22.88 -3.69
C ASN A 382 -19.04 21.45 -3.30
N THR A 383 -18.27 20.48 -3.78
CA THR A 383 -18.53 19.06 -3.55
C THR A 383 -17.29 18.39 -2.98
N LEU A 384 -17.47 17.49 -2.02
CA LEU A 384 -16.45 16.55 -1.55
C LEU A 384 -16.81 15.15 -2.05
N LEU A 385 -15.89 14.50 -2.77
CA LEU A 385 -16.05 13.13 -3.24
C LEU A 385 -15.01 12.22 -2.57
N LEU A 386 -15.47 11.39 -1.65
CA LEU A 386 -14.63 10.38 -0.98
C LEU A 386 -14.51 9.13 -1.85
N THR A 387 -13.31 8.80 -2.32
CA THR A 387 -13.06 7.73 -3.29
C THR A 387 -12.46 6.46 -2.67
N GLY A 388 -12.23 6.43 -1.37
CA GLY A 388 -11.57 5.33 -0.68
C GLY A 388 -12.12 5.04 0.71
N TYR A 389 -11.60 3.97 1.30
CA TYR A 389 -11.93 3.59 2.67
C TYR A 389 -11.64 4.73 3.66
N GLN A 390 -12.56 4.93 4.58
CA GLN A 390 -12.46 5.91 5.66
C GLN A 390 -12.38 5.18 7.00
N SER A 391 -11.22 5.21 7.64
CA SER A 391 -11.01 4.57 8.95
C SER A 391 -11.82 5.25 10.05
N VAL A 392 -12.30 4.46 11.00
CA VAL A 392 -13.03 4.97 12.17
C VAL A 392 -12.18 6.02 12.91
N GLY A 393 -12.78 7.16 13.24
CA GLY A 393 -12.12 8.27 13.95
C GLY A 393 -11.37 9.25 13.05
N THR A 394 -11.32 9.03 11.73
CA THR A 394 -10.74 10.00 10.80
C THR A 394 -11.75 11.10 10.41
N PRO A 395 -11.29 12.31 10.06
CA PRO A 395 -12.17 13.38 9.58
C PRO A 395 -13.03 12.95 8.39
N GLY A 396 -12.45 12.24 7.40
CA GLY A 396 -13.20 11.73 6.26
C GLY A 396 -14.33 10.78 6.68
N ARG A 397 -14.11 9.94 7.70
CA ARG A 397 -15.16 9.06 8.25
C ARG A 397 -16.24 9.84 8.95
N LEU A 398 -15.90 10.83 9.75
CA LEU A 398 -16.89 11.70 10.42
C LEU A 398 -17.76 12.46 9.41
N ILE A 399 -17.15 12.97 8.33
CA ILE A 399 -17.89 13.61 7.23
C ILE A 399 -18.84 12.62 6.55
N GLN A 400 -18.36 11.40 6.26
CA GLN A 400 -19.17 10.33 5.66
C GLN A 400 -20.37 9.95 6.53
N GLU A 401 -20.24 10.03 7.85
CA GLU A 401 -21.30 9.79 8.84
C GLU A 401 -22.23 11.01 9.03
N GLY A 402 -22.00 12.12 8.34
CA GLY A 402 -22.82 13.30 8.35
C GLY A 402 -22.54 14.27 9.51
N VAL A 403 -21.38 14.18 10.14
CA VAL A 403 -20.94 15.14 11.16
C VAL A 403 -20.73 16.50 10.50
N LYS A 404 -21.42 17.55 10.99
CA LYS A 404 -21.44 18.87 10.37
C LYS A 404 -20.22 19.73 10.64
N THR A 405 -19.42 19.39 11.63
CA THR A 405 -18.19 20.13 12.00
C THR A 405 -17.12 19.12 12.40
N VAL A 406 -16.03 19.14 11.70
CA VAL A 406 -14.89 18.23 11.88
C VAL A 406 -13.61 19.03 12.09
#